data_3d8f461443251c4013780363a8f48f09
#
_entry.id   3d8f461443251c4013780363a8f48f09
#
_cell.length_a   1.000
_cell.length_b   1.000
_cell.length_c   1.000
_cell.angle_alpha   90.00
_cell.angle_beta   90.00
_cell.angle_gamma   90.00
#
_symmetry.space_group_name_H-M   'P 1'
#
loop_
_entity.id
_entity.type
_entity.pdbx_description
1 polymer ?
#
loop_
_entity_poly.entity_id
_entity_poly.type
_entity_poly.pdbx_seq_one_letter_code
_entity_poly.pdbx_strand_id
1 'polypeptide(L)'
;MNKILWPAIAGGIIIIGLLCWYIYPDTATLTATAQPTMIKAEKDSVDLGTVKYGEKKNAVFKVTNRGDSPLIIRDVRTSCGCTNASLDKHPVKPGKTTEISVVFEPNSLGKFIKSIDILCNIPEQVYSLKILGQVEEN
;
A
#
# COMPACT_ATOMS: atom_id res chain seq x y z
N MET A 1 48.23 -23.61 39.26
CA MET A 1 46.88 -23.21 39.69
C MET A 1 46.14 -22.66 38.48
N ASN A 2 45.00 -23.24 38.16
CA ASN A 2 43.93 -22.76 37.22
C ASN A 2 44.19 -22.74 35.70
N LYS A 3 44.84 -23.73 35.13
CA LYS A 3 44.85 -23.92 33.67
C LYS A 3 43.61 -24.69 33.13
N ILE A 4 42.72 -25.14 34.00
CA ILE A 4 41.56 -26.00 33.62
C ILE A 4 40.27 -25.19 33.40
N LEU A 5 40.18 -23.96 33.92
CA LEU A 5 38.96 -23.16 33.82
C LEU A 5 38.83 -22.35 32.49
N TRP A 6 39.93 -22.13 31.79
CA TRP A 6 39.94 -21.32 30.55
C TRP A 6 39.19 -21.99 29.38
N PRO A 7 39.36 -23.29 29.08
CA PRO A 7 38.66 -23.93 27.99
C PRO A 7 37.15 -24.06 28.25
N ALA A 8 36.70 -24.14 29.50
CA ALA A 8 35.29 -24.22 29.84
C ALA A 8 34.56 -22.87 29.62
N ILE A 9 35.25 -21.77 29.89
CA ILE A 9 34.69 -20.41 29.66
C ILE A 9 34.62 -20.11 28.16
N ALA A 10 35.64 -20.49 27.38
CA ALA A 10 35.66 -20.30 25.95
C ALA A 10 34.55 -21.12 25.24
N GLY A 11 34.33 -22.38 25.68
CA GLY A 11 33.23 -23.21 25.16
C GLY A 11 31.84 -22.64 25.45
N GLY A 12 31.65 -22.10 26.66
CA GLY A 12 30.37 -21.45 27.03
C GLY A 12 30.02 -20.22 26.18
N ILE A 13 30.98 -19.38 25.86
CA ILE A 13 30.79 -18.20 25.04
C ILE A 13 30.40 -18.59 23.60
N ILE A 14 31.04 -19.64 23.05
CA ILE A 14 30.72 -20.10 21.69
C ILE A 14 29.28 -20.66 21.62
N ILE A 15 28.89 -21.44 22.63
CA ILE A 15 27.52 -22.02 22.68
C ILE A 15 26.47 -20.91 22.83
N ILE A 16 26.72 -19.90 23.67
CA ILE A 16 25.82 -18.74 23.83
C ILE A 16 25.74 -17.95 22.54
N GLY A 17 26.84 -17.76 21.84
CA GLY A 17 26.88 -17.07 20.54
C GLY A 17 26.08 -17.80 19.46
N LEU A 18 26.22 -19.11 19.38
CA LEU A 18 25.46 -19.95 18.44
C LEU A 18 23.96 -20.00 18.80
N LEU A 19 23.64 -20.07 20.09
CA LEU A 19 22.24 -20.01 20.56
C LEU A 19 21.60 -18.64 20.27
N CYS A 20 22.38 -17.59 20.48
CA CYS A 20 21.94 -16.22 20.16
C CYS A 20 21.67 -16.06 18.66
N TRP A 21 22.52 -16.58 17.80
CA TRP A 21 22.33 -16.58 16.35
C TRP A 21 21.13 -17.42 15.91
N TYR A 22 20.85 -18.53 16.59
CA TYR A 22 19.69 -19.37 16.30
C TYR A 22 18.36 -18.78 16.79
N ILE A 23 18.37 -18.06 17.92
CA ILE A 23 17.17 -17.45 18.52
C ILE A 23 16.85 -16.08 17.91
N TYR A 24 17.88 -15.36 17.40
CA TYR A 24 17.71 -14.07 16.72
C TYR A 24 18.04 -14.20 15.23
N PRO A 25 17.18 -14.89 14.43
CA PRO A 25 17.32 -14.84 12.99
C PRO A 25 17.06 -13.39 12.58
N ASP A 26 18.07 -12.79 11.97
CA ASP A 26 18.14 -11.44 11.40
C ASP A 26 16.82 -10.64 11.41
N THR A 27 16.62 -9.88 12.47
CA THR A 27 15.67 -8.75 12.46
C THR A 27 16.22 -7.55 11.68
N ALA A 28 17.35 -7.74 11.00
CA ALA A 28 18.07 -6.68 10.30
C ALA A 28 17.46 -6.27 8.96
N THR A 29 16.26 -6.73 8.59
CA THR A 29 15.70 -6.48 7.25
C THR A 29 14.37 -5.73 7.23
N LEU A 30 13.98 -5.08 8.30
CA LEU A 30 12.73 -4.29 8.28
C LEU A 30 12.93 -2.81 7.89
N THR A 31 14.15 -2.37 7.63
CA THR A 31 14.45 -1.12 6.94
C THR A 31 14.89 -1.38 5.50
N ALA A 32 14.41 -2.44 4.87
CA ALA A 32 14.54 -2.59 3.44
C ALA A 32 13.83 -1.39 2.81
N THR A 33 14.60 -0.46 2.31
CA THR A 33 14.15 0.56 1.36
C THR A 33 13.33 -0.19 0.34
N ALA A 34 12.00 -0.01 0.36
CA ALA A 34 11.11 -0.78 -0.50
C ALA A 34 11.58 -0.59 -1.94
N GLN A 35 12.08 -1.65 -2.54
CA GLN A 35 12.58 -1.61 -3.92
C GLN A 35 11.46 -1.07 -4.81
N PRO A 36 11.77 -0.20 -5.78
CA PRO A 36 10.77 0.28 -6.72
C PRO A 36 10.11 -0.90 -7.44
N THR A 37 8.81 -0.77 -7.68
CA THR A 37 8.03 -1.73 -8.45
C THR A 37 7.21 -1.01 -9.52
N MET A 38 6.38 -1.72 -10.26
CA MET A 38 5.47 -1.16 -11.25
C MET A 38 4.03 -1.47 -10.88
N ILE A 39 3.14 -0.51 -11.11
CA ILE A 39 1.72 -0.61 -10.84
C ILE A 39 0.93 -0.43 -12.14
N LYS A 40 -0.17 -1.13 -12.27
CA LYS A 40 -1.12 -0.96 -13.36
C LYS A 40 -2.54 -1.14 -12.84
N ALA A 41 -3.37 -0.12 -13.03
CA ALA A 41 -4.80 -0.25 -12.81
C ALA A 41 -5.47 -0.93 -14.01
N GLU A 42 -6.53 -1.68 -13.76
CA GLU A 42 -7.40 -2.24 -14.81
C GLU A 42 -8.08 -1.10 -15.59
N LYS A 43 -8.50 -0.06 -14.85
CA LYS A 43 -9.04 1.19 -15.40
C LYS A 43 -8.44 2.36 -14.61
N ASP A 44 -7.90 3.34 -15.30
CA ASP A 44 -7.35 4.55 -14.67
C ASP A 44 -8.46 5.58 -14.37
N SER A 45 -9.65 5.40 -14.97
CA SER A 45 -10.82 6.25 -14.72
C SER A 45 -12.10 5.41 -14.69
N VAL A 46 -13.03 5.82 -13.83
CA VAL A 46 -14.37 5.24 -13.73
C VAL A 46 -15.41 6.36 -13.87
N ASP A 47 -16.32 6.19 -14.83
CA ASP A 47 -17.47 7.05 -14.97
C ASP A 47 -18.61 6.56 -14.07
N LEU A 48 -19.01 7.38 -13.11
CA LEU A 48 -20.12 7.09 -12.20
C LEU A 48 -21.49 7.40 -12.81
N GLY A 49 -21.50 7.99 -14.03
CA GLY A 49 -22.70 8.44 -14.70
C GLY A 49 -23.39 9.58 -13.96
N THR A 50 -24.73 9.56 -13.98
CA THR A 50 -25.54 10.51 -13.23
C THR A 50 -25.68 10.07 -11.78
N VAL A 51 -25.34 10.95 -10.85
CA VAL A 51 -25.44 10.77 -9.41
C VAL A 51 -26.38 11.84 -8.85
N LYS A 52 -27.29 11.47 -7.97
CA LYS A 52 -28.16 12.45 -7.33
C LYS A 52 -27.46 13.18 -6.19
N TYR A 53 -27.77 14.44 -6.01
CA TYR A 53 -27.19 15.24 -4.93
C TYR A 53 -27.41 14.57 -3.56
N GLY A 54 -26.34 14.40 -2.77
CA GLY A 54 -26.38 13.73 -1.47
C GLY A 54 -26.41 12.20 -1.53
N GLU A 55 -26.52 11.58 -2.71
CA GLU A 55 -26.44 10.13 -2.86
C GLU A 55 -24.99 9.65 -2.90
N LYS A 56 -24.67 8.67 -2.06
CA LYS A 56 -23.33 8.05 -2.07
C LYS A 56 -23.19 7.08 -3.23
N LYS A 57 -22.10 7.21 -3.97
CA LYS A 57 -21.75 6.31 -5.06
C LYS A 57 -20.40 5.65 -4.80
N ASN A 58 -20.34 4.35 -5.02
CA ASN A 58 -19.12 3.57 -4.81
C ASN A 58 -18.46 3.22 -6.14
N ALA A 59 -17.13 3.31 -6.17
CA ALA A 59 -16.29 2.80 -7.23
C ALA A 59 -15.21 1.89 -6.64
N VAL A 60 -14.80 0.86 -7.37
CA VAL A 60 -13.70 -0.03 -7.00
C VAL A 60 -12.69 -0.03 -8.13
N PHE A 61 -11.44 0.27 -7.78
CA PHE A 61 -10.32 0.18 -8.70
C PHE A 61 -9.49 -1.06 -8.37
N LYS A 62 -9.25 -1.89 -9.37
CA LYS A 62 -8.34 -3.03 -9.28
C LYS A 62 -6.97 -2.62 -9.77
N VAL A 63 -5.98 -2.81 -8.91
CA VAL A 63 -4.61 -2.38 -9.14
C VAL A 63 -3.70 -3.59 -9.00
N THR A 64 -2.93 -3.86 -10.04
CA THR A 64 -2.03 -5.01 -10.13
C THR A 64 -0.58 -4.58 -10.00
N ASN A 65 0.18 -5.29 -9.17
CA ASN A 65 1.62 -5.16 -9.14
C ASN A 65 2.23 -5.86 -10.37
N ARG A 66 2.82 -5.08 -11.27
CA ARG A 66 3.46 -5.56 -12.51
C ARG A 66 4.97 -5.62 -12.43
N GLY A 67 5.55 -5.22 -11.30
CA GLY A 67 6.99 -5.32 -11.07
C GLY A 67 7.38 -6.61 -10.34
N ASP A 68 8.67 -6.71 -10.03
CA ASP A 68 9.29 -7.89 -9.41
C ASP A 68 9.43 -7.76 -7.89
N SER A 69 9.17 -6.57 -7.36
CA SER A 69 9.22 -6.28 -5.92
C SER A 69 7.81 -6.10 -5.34
N PRO A 70 7.60 -6.34 -4.04
CA PRO A 70 6.30 -6.09 -3.41
C PRO A 70 5.86 -4.63 -3.58
N LEU A 71 4.62 -4.40 -3.98
CA LEU A 71 4.00 -3.07 -4.03
C LEU A 71 3.55 -2.69 -2.62
N ILE A 72 4.07 -1.59 -2.13
CA ILE A 72 3.73 -1.02 -0.82
C ILE A 72 2.96 0.29 -1.05
N ILE A 73 1.68 0.26 -0.75
CA ILE A 73 0.83 1.45 -0.79
C ILE A 73 0.89 2.09 0.61
N ARG A 74 1.45 3.29 0.68
CA ARG A 74 1.64 4.04 1.94
C ARG A 74 0.39 4.80 2.33
N ASP A 75 -0.25 5.42 1.32
CA ASP A 75 -1.40 6.30 1.53
C ASP A 75 -2.24 6.42 0.26
N VAL A 76 -3.49 6.83 0.42
CA VAL A 76 -4.37 7.21 -0.70
C VAL A 76 -4.97 8.57 -0.38
N ARG A 77 -4.77 9.52 -1.28
CA ARG A 77 -5.27 10.89 -1.15
C ARG A 77 -6.33 11.18 -2.20
N THR A 78 -7.32 11.94 -1.82
CA THR A 78 -8.40 12.38 -2.69
C THR A 78 -8.35 13.88 -2.88
N SER A 79 -8.76 14.37 -4.05
CA SER A 79 -8.72 15.79 -4.38
C SER A 79 -9.75 16.66 -3.64
N CYS A 80 -10.69 16.03 -2.92
CA CYS A 80 -11.69 16.74 -2.10
C CYS A 80 -12.16 15.89 -0.92
N GLY A 81 -12.71 16.56 0.10
CA GLY A 81 -13.38 15.91 1.22
C GLY A 81 -14.69 15.18 0.88
N CYS A 82 -15.17 15.30 -0.34
CA CYS A 82 -16.35 14.62 -0.88
C CYS A 82 -16.06 13.20 -1.39
N THR A 83 -14.82 12.76 -1.30
CA THR A 83 -14.36 11.45 -1.75
C THR A 83 -13.53 10.80 -0.65
N ASN A 84 -13.93 9.60 -0.24
CA ASN A 84 -13.17 8.78 0.71
C ASN A 84 -12.67 7.54 0.00
N ALA A 85 -11.39 7.23 0.21
CA ALA A 85 -10.79 6.01 -0.33
C ALA A 85 -10.32 5.11 0.80
N SER A 86 -10.51 3.82 0.62
CA SER A 86 -10.04 2.78 1.54
C SER A 86 -9.34 1.67 0.78
N LEU A 87 -8.32 1.10 1.39
CA LEU A 87 -7.52 0.03 0.82
C LEU A 87 -7.04 -0.93 1.92
N ASP A 88 -6.68 -2.14 1.49
CA ASP A 88 -5.90 -3.04 2.31
C ASP A 88 -4.43 -2.61 2.26
N LYS A 89 -3.84 -2.35 3.43
CA LYS A 89 -2.45 -1.87 3.57
C LYS A 89 -1.40 -2.98 3.51
N HIS A 90 -1.78 -4.23 3.27
CA HIS A 90 -0.81 -5.30 3.13
C HIS A 90 0.01 -5.16 1.83
N PRO A 91 1.31 -5.49 1.85
CA PRO A 91 2.11 -5.49 0.63
C PRO A 91 1.54 -6.42 -0.44
N VAL A 92 1.42 -5.92 -1.66
CA VAL A 92 0.91 -6.68 -2.80
C VAL A 92 2.06 -7.37 -3.52
N LYS A 93 2.09 -8.70 -3.49
CA LYS A 93 3.15 -9.49 -4.14
C LYS A 93 3.17 -9.26 -5.66
N PRO A 94 4.33 -9.48 -6.32
CA PRO A 94 4.43 -9.47 -7.79
C PRO A 94 3.33 -10.29 -8.46
N GLY A 95 2.69 -9.72 -9.49
CA GLY A 95 1.60 -10.34 -10.25
C GLY A 95 0.25 -10.39 -9.53
N LYS A 96 0.15 -9.96 -8.27
CA LYS A 96 -1.11 -9.93 -7.52
C LYS A 96 -1.83 -8.60 -7.67
N THR A 97 -3.14 -8.63 -7.42
CA THR A 97 -4.05 -7.49 -7.53
C THR A 97 -4.59 -7.14 -6.15
N THR A 98 -4.73 -5.86 -5.88
CA THR A 98 -5.45 -5.31 -4.73
C THR A 98 -6.58 -4.42 -5.20
N GLU A 99 -7.53 -4.16 -4.31
CA GLU A 99 -8.68 -3.31 -4.58
C GLU A 99 -8.61 -2.02 -3.75
N ILE A 100 -8.95 -0.91 -4.40
CA ILE A 100 -9.10 0.39 -3.75
C ILE A 100 -10.57 0.78 -3.88
N SER A 101 -11.25 0.81 -2.76
CA SER A 101 -12.65 1.22 -2.69
C SER A 101 -12.75 2.72 -2.51
N VAL A 102 -13.55 3.36 -3.35
CA VAL A 102 -13.75 4.81 -3.35
C VAL A 102 -15.24 5.09 -3.14
N VAL A 103 -15.56 5.91 -2.17
CA VAL A 103 -16.91 6.38 -1.89
C VAL A 103 -16.98 7.87 -2.22
N PHE A 104 -17.82 8.23 -3.17
CA PHE A 104 -18.09 9.60 -3.57
C PHE A 104 -19.44 10.06 -3.00
N GLU A 105 -19.45 11.19 -2.31
CA GLU A 105 -20.64 11.86 -1.79
C GLU A 105 -20.68 13.28 -2.35
N PRO A 106 -21.52 13.55 -3.35
CA PRO A 106 -21.52 14.84 -4.03
C PRO A 106 -21.99 15.97 -3.10
N ASN A 107 -21.27 17.07 -3.13
CA ASN A 107 -21.55 18.29 -2.38
C ASN A 107 -21.85 19.51 -3.28
N SER A 108 -21.94 19.31 -4.58
CA SER A 108 -22.26 20.35 -5.57
C SER A 108 -22.89 19.72 -6.81
N LEU A 109 -23.73 20.47 -7.50
CA LEU A 109 -24.35 20.06 -8.77
C LEU A 109 -23.38 20.23 -9.93
N GLY A 110 -23.64 19.55 -11.04
CA GLY A 110 -22.91 19.66 -12.29
C GLY A 110 -21.89 18.56 -12.53
N LYS A 111 -21.09 18.70 -13.59
CA LYS A 111 -20.06 17.76 -13.96
C LYS A 111 -18.91 17.78 -12.95
N PHE A 112 -18.35 16.60 -12.66
CA PHE A 112 -17.21 16.48 -11.77
C PHE A 112 -16.14 15.56 -12.34
N ILE A 113 -14.89 15.83 -11.98
CA ILE A 113 -13.74 14.95 -12.11
C ILE A 113 -13.00 15.04 -10.79
N LYS A 114 -12.77 13.89 -10.13
CA LYS A 114 -12.03 13.81 -8.87
C LYS A 114 -10.86 12.87 -9.04
N SER A 115 -9.70 13.28 -8.52
CA SER A 115 -8.47 12.46 -8.53
C SER A 115 -8.32 11.69 -7.23
N ILE A 116 -7.80 10.48 -7.35
CA ILE A 116 -7.41 9.60 -6.25
C ILE A 116 -5.95 9.27 -6.47
N ASP A 117 -5.09 9.79 -5.63
CA ASP A 117 -3.64 9.64 -5.71
C ASP A 117 -3.16 8.54 -4.76
N ILE A 118 -2.59 7.49 -5.31
CA ILE A 118 -2.04 6.34 -4.59
C ILE A 118 -0.56 6.59 -4.38
N LEU A 119 -0.14 6.80 -3.14
CA LEU A 119 1.26 6.96 -2.75
C LEU A 119 1.89 5.58 -2.51
N CYS A 120 2.83 5.19 -3.36
CA CYS A 120 3.42 3.85 -3.31
C CYS A 120 4.90 3.86 -3.75
N ASN A 121 5.55 2.69 -3.66
CA ASN A 121 6.96 2.51 -4.02
C ASN A 121 7.18 2.29 -5.52
N ILE A 122 6.63 3.15 -6.35
CA ILE A 122 6.95 3.25 -7.78
C ILE A 122 7.94 4.40 -8.01
N PRO A 123 8.64 4.47 -9.15
CA PRO A 123 9.59 5.56 -9.44
C PRO A 123 8.97 6.95 -9.31
N GLU A 124 7.74 7.12 -9.78
CA GLU A 124 6.98 8.38 -9.71
C GLU A 124 6.43 8.67 -8.31
N GLN A 125 6.45 7.70 -7.39
CA GLN A 125 5.92 7.71 -6.03
C GLN A 125 4.40 7.89 -5.91
N VAL A 126 3.71 8.32 -6.96
CA VAL A 126 2.27 8.56 -7.00
C VAL A 126 1.68 7.97 -8.28
N TYR A 127 0.60 7.22 -8.13
CA TYR A 127 -0.23 6.74 -9.24
C TYR A 127 -1.63 7.32 -9.11
N SER A 128 -2.09 8.06 -10.13
CA SER A 128 -3.36 8.80 -10.08
C SER A 128 -4.47 8.05 -10.81
N LEU A 129 -5.59 7.87 -10.12
CA LEU A 129 -6.85 7.37 -10.66
C LEU A 129 -7.88 8.51 -10.70
N LYS A 130 -8.96 8.36 -11.47
CA LYS A 130 -10.00 9.38 -11.60
C LYS A 130 -11.39 8.76 -11.52
N ILE A 131 -12.31 9.48 -10.88
CA ILE A 131 -13.75 9.29 -11.04
C ILE A 131 -14.34 10.54 -11.71
N LEU A 132 -15.32 10.32 -12.55
CA LEU A 132 -16.02 11.40 -13.27
C LEU A 132 -17.50 11.08 -13.35
N GLY A 133 -18.29 12.09 -13.66
CA GLY A 133 -19.73 11.94 -13.78
C GLY A 133 -20.44 13.31 -13.73
N GLN A 134 -21.74 13.25 -13.51
CA GLN A 134 -22.59 14.44 -13.38
C GLN A 134 -23.48 14.30 -12.16
N VAL A 135 -23.59 15.36 -11.37
CA VAL A 135 -24.50 15.45 -10.23
C VAL A 135 -25.72 16.23 -10.63
N GLU A 136 -26.89 15.66 -10.42
CA GLU A 136 -28.18 16.25 -10.67
C GLU A 136 -28.97 16.45 -9.38
N GLU A 137 -29.91 17.36 -9.40
CA GLU A 137 -30.85 17.61 -8.31
C GLU A 137 -31.78 16.39 -8.12
N ASN A 138 -32.27 16.19 -6.90
CA ASN A 138 -33.18 15.08 -6.56
C ASN A 138 -34.56 15.25 -7.19
#